data_ce2ae9b3f2448eb1dd6253a7bc63985a
#
_entry.id   ce2ae9b3f2448eb1dd6253a7bc63985a
#
_cell.length_a   1.000
_cell.length_b   1.000
_cell.length_c   1.000
_cell.angle_alpha   90.00
_cell.angle_beta   90.00
_cell.angle_gamma   90.00
#
_symmetry.space_group_name_H-M   'P 1'
#
loop_
_entity.id
_entity.type
_entity.pdbx_description
1 polymer ?
#
loop_
_entity_poly.entity_id
_entity_poly.type
_entity_poly.pdbx_seq_one_letter_code
_entity_poly.pdbx_strand_id
1 'polypeptide(L)'
;MSENGRPGQGEGADNRLSFDRFQTSVRQFNVSGKTMLMPDMAPLCVRLLAACFRAVGVDAVVMDTYRDLSLGKQYTSGKECFPCQVTVGDVLYHLQKEKERLGASFSADRYVYFLPEADGPCRFGMYNKLQRMILDRFEELRDIPIVYVSTRNAYATESIMHPDLSPVFRRLSYVAINVADVMDRTVWRVRPYEYRPGITDELMEKAVEALSSLIENVGASLDFNRIYLLVDDIVAAAASLIDPHQPRRPRIGIVGEIYLRSHPDSNQNIIRSLERYGGEVVNASLAEWINFIACEASRKLRHDWKKAWREEDHGSLRRLSRRLLGNEIEKLYQSWRQKQVYRVARQRLDIQPDHTIRTIERRLDHERLFNFDIGTEAALSIGGALEYALHGFDGVVNVYPFTCMPSTICSAVLKPLLHDMGLPYLDTPYDGTIQPNREVALRTFMYQAQQHLASRTAGRNGRAQT
;
A
#
# COMPACT_ATOMS: atom_id res chain seq x y z
N MET A 1 -12.77 27.22 67.47
CA MET A 1 -14.07 27.50 66.83
C MET A 1 -13.79 28.19 65.52
N SER A 2 -13.99 27.49 64.51
CA SER A 2 -14.49 27.87 63.19
C SER A 2 -13.90 26.96 62.10
N GLU A 3 -14.78 26.40 61.36
CA GLU A 3 -14.63 25.34 60.43
C GLU A 3 -13.90 25.77 59.11
N ASN A 4 -12.97 24.94 58.68
CA ASN A 4 -12.35 25.02 57.37
C ASN A 4 -13.30 24.50 56.30
N GLY A 5 -13.79 25.39 55.45
CA GLY A 5 -14.43 25.04 54.18
C GLY A 5 -13.39 24.51 53.21
N ARG A 6 -13.49 23.24 52.82
CA ARG A 6 -12.78 22.66 51.66
C ARG A 6 -13.49 23.12 50.38
N PRO A 7 -12.77 23.61 49.37
CA PRO A 7 -13.36 23.85 48.05
C PRO A 7 -13.71 22.52 47.38
N GLY A 8 -14.88 22.48 46.76
CA GLY A 8 -15.45 21.33 46.09
C GLY A 8 -14.50 20.73 45.05
N GLN A 9 -14.42 19.42 45.08
CA GLN A 9 -13.84 18.61 44.00
C GLN A 9 -14.74 18.77 42.77
N GLY A 10 -14.26 19.54 41.79
CA GLY A 10 -14.84 19.53 40.47
C GLY A 10 -14.74 18.09 39.90
N GLU A 11 -15.84 17.60 39.39
CA GLU A 11 -15.94 16.33 38.67
C GLU A 11 -14.87 16.31 37.59
N GLY A 12 -13.78 15.61 37.85
CA GLY A 12 -12.78 15.25 36.85
C GLY A 12 -13.47 14.38 35.80
N ALA A 13 -13.66 14.91 34.61
CA ALA A 13 -14.08 14.14 33.48
C ALA A 13 -13.22 12.85 33.41
N ASP A 14 -13.86 11.71 33.51
CA ASP A 14 -13.22 10.40 33.50
C ASP A 14 -12.53 10.21 32.13
N ASN A 15 -11.27 10.57 32.09
CA ASN A 15 -10.41 10.55 30.91
C ASN A 15 -9.86 9.12 30.67
N ARG A 16 -10.49 8.10 31.26
CA ARG A 16 -10.18 6.72 31.03
C ARG A 16 -10.68 6.36 29.62
N LEU A 17 -9.75 6.04 28.75
CA LEU A 17 -10.02 5.37 27.46
C LEU A 17 -10.94 4.18 27.72
N SER A 18 -12.23 4.34 27.44
CA SER A 18 -13.16 3.22 27.48
C SER A 18 -12.84 2.29 26.34
N PHE A 19 -12.13 1.21 26.62
CA PHE A 19 -11.86 0.11 25.69
C PHE A 19 -13.16 -0.45 25.10
N ASP A 20 -14.25 -0.38 25.87
CA ASP A 20 -15.60 -0.75 25.46
C ASP A 20 -16.15 0.18 24.37
N ARG A 21 -15.89 1.50 24.47
CA ARG A 21 -16.30 2.47 23.45
C ARG A 21 -15.55 2.23 22.13
N PHE A 22 -14.26 1.90 22.19
CA PHE A 22 -13.47 1.50 21.02
C PHE A 22 -13.99 0.21 20.39
N GLN A 23 -14.33 -0.81 21.20
CA GLN A 23 -14.89 -2.08 20.71
C GLN A 23 -16.31 -1.91 20.17
N THR A 24 -17.14 -1.08 20.76
CA THR A 24 -18.53 -0.85 20.34
C THR A 24 -18.56 -0.09 19.02
N SER A 25 -17.66 0.90 18.82
CA SER A 25 -17.55 1.63 17.55
C SER A 25 -17.11 0.77 16.38
N VAL A 26 -16.50 -0.41 16.62
CA VAL A 26 -15.96 -1.31 15.60
C VAL A 26 -16.92 -2.45 15.25
N ARG A 27 -17.91 -2.76 16.09
CA ARG A 27 -18.72 -3.99 15.96
C ARG A 27 -19.99 -3.86 15.14
N GLN A 28 -20.56 -2.69 14.96
CA GLN A 28 -21.78 -2.49 14.18
C GLN A 28 -21.74 -1.15 13.44
N PHE A 29 -21.15 -1.17 12.25
CA PHE A 29 -21.11 0.00 11.40
C PHE A 29 -22.21 -0.02 10.37
N ASN A 30 -23.15 0.91 10.46
CA ASN A 30 -23.96 1.30 9.34
C ASN A 30 -23.26 2.48 8.62
N VAL A 31 -22.59 2.18 7.51
CA VAL A 31 -22.00 3.22 6.63
C VAL A 31 -23.05 3.84 5.71
N SER A 32 -24.29 3.34 5.73
CA SER A 32 -25.39 3.83 4.91
C SER A 32 -25.71 5.29 5.24
N GLY A 33 -25.75 6.13 4.22
CA GLY A 33 -26.02 7.56 4.36
C GLY A 33 -24.85 8.38 4.92
N LYS A 34 -23.66 7.79 5.05
CA LYS A 34 -22.45 8.48 5.49
C LYS A 34 -21.42 8.55 4.38
N THR A 35 -20.63 9.61 4.37
CA THR A 35 -19.47 9.75 3.50
C THR A 35 -18.26 9.11 4.14
N MET A 36 -17.66 8.12 3.48
CA MET A 36 -16.44 7.44 3.90
C MET A 36 -15.22 8.25 3.47
N LEU A 37 -14.45 8.74 4.43
CA LEU A 37 -13.20 9.45 4.23
C LEU A 37 -12.05 8.46 4.08
N MET A 38 -11.40 8.43 2.93
CA MET A 38 -10.29 7.53 2.64
C MET A 38 -8.97 8.32 2.57
N PRO A 39 -7.93 7.93 3.35
CA PRO A 39 -6.62 8.56 3.24
C PRO A 39 -5.99 8.19 1.90
N ASP A 40 -5.34 9.16 1.25
CA ASP A 40 -4.60 8.91 0.02
C ASP A 40 -3.24 8.28 0.34
N MET A 41 -3.20 6.94 0.43
CA MET A 41 -1.99 6.18 0.74
C MET A 41 -1.23 5.71 -0.52
N ALA A 42 -1.94 5.64 -1.65
CA ALA A 42 -1.41 5.28 -2.97
C ALA A 42 -2.37 5.86 -4.02
N PRO A 43 -2.06 7.03 -4.61
CA PRO A 43 -3.04 7.89 -5.28
C PRO A 43 -3.92 7.18 -6.31
N LEU A 44 -3.32 6.40 -7.20
CA LEU A 44 -4.06 5.70 -8.23
C LEU A 44 -4.91 4.57 -7.65
N CYS A 45 -4.34 3.78 -6.75
CA CYS A 45 -5.02 2.65 -6.13
C CYS A 45 -6.20 3.09 -5.26
N VAL A 46 -6.04 4.14 -4.44
CA VAL A 46 -7.10 4.57 -3.52
C VAL A 46 -8.28 5.20 -4.28
N ARG A 47 -8.04 5.87 -5.40
CA ARG A 47 -9.11 6.39 -6.29
C ARG A 47 -9.97 5.24 -6.85
N LEU A 48 -9.34 4.14 -7.32
CA LEU A 48 -10.06 2.98 -7.81
C LEU A 48 -10.76 2.20 -6.67
N LEU A 49 -10.18 2.16 -5.47
CA LEU A 49 -10.84 1.56 -4.30
C LEU A 49 -12.05 2.38 -3.84
N ALA A 50 -11.98 3.71 -3.89
CA ALA A 50 -13.13 4.56 -3.62
C ALA A 50 -14.27 4.29 -4.63
N ALA A 51 -13.94 4.11 -5.91
CA ALA A 51 -14.90 3.70 -6.93
C ALA A 51 -15.52 2.32 -6.62
N CYS A 52 -14.75 1.37 -6.07
CA CYS A 52 -15.29 0.08 -5.62
C CYS A 52 -16.31 0.23 -4.46
N PHE A 53 -16.05 1.14 -3.52
CA PHE A 53 -17.01 1.43 -2.45
C PHE A 53 -18.28 2.06 -3.01
N ARG A 54 -18.17 3.04 -3.92
CA ARG A 54 -19.33 3.67 -4.57
C ARG A 54 -20.14 2.67 -5.41
N ALA A 55 -19.47 1.72 -6.08
CA ALA A 55 -20.12 0.62 -6.82
C ALA A 55 -21.02 -0.28 -5.95
N VAL A 56 -20.77 -0.36 -4.65
CA VAL A 56 -21.60 -1.12 -3.69
C VAL A 56 -22.48 -0.21 -2.81
N GLY A 57 -22.67 1.05 -3.23
CA GLY A 57 -23.57 2.00 -2.57
C GLY A 57 -23.01 2.70 -1.33
N VAL A 58 -21.70 2.66 -1.12
CA VAL A 58 -21.02 3.42 -0.05
C VAL A 58 -20.45 4.69 -0.65
N ASP A 59 -20.91 5.85 -0.21
CA ASP A 59 -20.32 7.14 -0.60
C ASP A 59 -18.89 7.24 -0.05
N ALA A 60 -17.88 7.26 -0.94
CA ALA A 60 -16.47 7.25 -0.58
C ALA A 60 -15.71 8.38 -1.28
N VAL A 61 -14.99 9.16 -0.49
CA VAL A 61 -14.19 10.31 -0.92
C VAL A 61 -12.74 10.10 -0.52
N VAL A 62 -11.82 10.29 -1.46
CA VAL A 62 -10.38 10.31 -1.18
C VAL A 62 -10.04 11.70 -0.67
N MET A 63 -9.46 11.77 0.53
CA MET A 63 -9.05 13.05 1.13
C MET A 63 -7.81 13.60 0.44
N ASP A 64 -7.69 14.94 0.41
CA ASP A 64 -6.42 15.58 0.08
C ASP A 64 -5.34 15.13 1.08
N THR A 65 -4.14 14.87 0.57
CA THR A 65 -3.02 14.42 1.40
C THR A 65 -1.90 15.45 1.45
N TYR A 66 -1.10 15.40 2.52
CA TYR A 66 0.12 16.19 2.72
C TYR A 66 -0.09 17.71 2.67
N ARG A 67 -1.33 18.19 2.87
CA ARG A 67 -1.64 19.63 2.85
C ARG A 67 -1.16 20.35 4.09
N ASP A 68 -1.20 19.69 5.24
CA ASP A 68 -0.72 20.24 6.51
C ASP A 68 -0.04 19.15 7.38
N LEU A 69 1.21 18.87 7.08
CA LEU A 69 2.02 17.95 7.88
C LEU A 69 2.27 18.52 9.30
N SER A 70 2.27 19.85 9.48
CA SER A 70 2.50 20.48 10.78
C SER A 70 1.36 20.17 11.74
N LEU A 71 0.14 20.13 11.24
CA LEU A 71 -1.05 19.72 12.00
C LEU A 71 -0.92 18.27 12.49
N GLY A 72 -0.47 17.35 11.63
CA GLY A 72 -0.20 15.98 12.04
C GLY A 72 0.88 15.86 13.11
N LYS A 73 1.98 16.60 12.94
CA LYS A 73 3.09 16.65 13.91
C LYS A 73 2.70 17.25 15.27
N GLN A 74 1.73 18.15 15.31
CA GLN A 74 1.23 18.74 16.55
C GLN A 74 0.59 17.71 17.50
N TYR A 75 -0.03 16.65 16.95
CA TYR A 75 -0.73 15.63 17.72
C TYR A 75 0.02 14.29 17.82
N THR A 76 1.24 14.24 17.32
CA THR A 76 2.10 13.04 17.33
C THR A 76 3.47 13.36 17.90
N SER A 77 4.19 12.36 18.41
CA SER A 77 5.53 12.54 18.98
C SER A 77 6.65 12.28 17.97
N GLY A 78 6.33 11.80 16.75
CA GLY A 78 7.30 11.33 15.76
C GLY A 78 7.75 9.89 15.96
N LYS A 79 7.40 9.26 17.06
CA LYS A 79 7.72 7.84 17.34
C LYS A 79 6.69 6.87 16.76
N GLU A 80 5.52 7.36 16.44
CA GLU A 80 4.40 6.59 15.89
C GLU A 80 4.65 6.09 14.47
N CYS A 81 5.59 6.63 13.77
CA CYS A 81 5.91 6.47 12.37
C CYS A 81 5.46 7.64 11.50
N PHE A 82 6.21 7.94 10.44
CA PHE A 82 5.93 9.10 9.60
C PHE A 82 4.56 9.03 8.87
N PRO A 83 4.13 7.90 8.28
CA PRO A 83 2.78 7.79 7.70
C PRO A 83 1.66 8.11 8.70
N CYS A 84 1.85 7.82 9.98
CA CYS A 84 0.87 8.20 11.01
C CYS A 84 0.72 9.71 11.13
N GLN A 85 1.84 10.44 11.08
CA GLN A 85 1.81 11.91 11.12
C GLN A 85 1.07 12.49 9.92
N VAL A 86 1.30 11.93 8.73
CA VAL A 86 0.63 12.36 7.50
C VAL A 86 -0.87 12.10 7.59
N THR A 87 -1.28 10.87 7.91
CA THR A 87 -2.71 10.50 7.96
C THR A 87 -3.49 11.21 9.08
N VAL A 88 -2.83 11.55 10.20
CA VAL A 88 -3.41 12.44 11.25
C VAL A 88 -3.62 13.84 10.68
N GLY A 89 -2.62 14.42 10.04
CA GLY A 89 -2.72 15.73 9.39
C GLY A 89 -3.84 15.78 8.38
N ASP A 90 -3.91 14.76 7.50
CA ASP A 90 -4.88 14.69 6.42
C ASP A 90 -6.33 14.65 6.93
N VAL A 91 -6.62 13.78 7.91
CA VAL A 91 -8.00 13.68 8.44
C VAL A 91 -8.41 14.94 9.18
N LEU A 92 -7.52 15.52 9.99
CA LEU A 92 -7.83 16.77 10.70
C LEU A 92 -8.00 17.94 9.73
N TYR A 93 -7.12 18.09 8.75
CA TYR A 93 -7.21 19.12 7.73
C TYR A 93 -8.52 19.01 6.93
N HIS A 94 -8.85 17.80 6.45
CA HIS A 94 -10.07 17.56 5.71
C HIS A 94 -11.32 17.93 6.51
N LEU A 95 -11.42 17.45 7.75
CA LEU A 95 -12.57 17.74 8.60
C LEU A 95 -12.69 19.22 8.98
N GLN A 96 -11.55 19.90 9.17
CA GLN A 96 -11.54 21.34 9.39
C GLN A 96 -12.06 22.09 8.16
N LYS A 97 -11.64 21.71 6.96
CA LYS A 97 -12.14 22.29 5.70
C LYS A 97 -13.63 22.03 5.49
N GLU A 98 -14.12 20.83 5.78
CA GLU A 98 -15.54 20.53 5.73
C GLU A 98 -16.36 21.36 6.74
N LYS A 99 -15.83 21.56 7.95
CA LYS A 99 -16.43 22.42 8.94
C LYS A 99 -16.47 23.88 8.49
N GLU A 100 -15.39 24.41 7.90
CA GLU A 100 -15.36 25.76 7.33
C GLU A 100 -16.39 25.91 6.19
N ARG A 101 -16.51 24.90 5.31
CA ARG A 101 -17.43 24.90 4.16
C ARG A 101 -18.90 24.81 4.57
N LEU A 102 -19.24 23.98 5.56
CA LEU A 102 -20.61 23.71 5.98
C LEU A 102 -21.11 24.60 7.13
N GLY A 103 -20.20 25.23 7.86
CA GLY A 103 -20.52 26.08 9.00
C GLY A 103 -21.40 25.36 10.04
N ALA A 104 -22.54 25.94 10.38
CA ALA A 104 -23.50 25.36 11.33
C ALA A 104 -24.17 24.06 10.85
N SER A 105 -24.05 23.72 9.56
CA SER A 105 -24.58 22.47 8.99
C SER A 105 -23.59 21.31 9.08
N PHE A 106 -22.39 21.51 9.63
CA PHE A 106 -21.44 20.44 9.85
C PHE A 106 -21.96 19.49 10.93
N SER A 107 -21.90 18.19 10.66
CA SER A 107 -22.24 17.15 11.62
C SER A 107 -21.31 15.95 11.46
N ALA A 108 -20.70 15.50 12.54
CA ALA A 108 -19.78 14.36 12.57
C ALA A 108 -20.44 13.05 12.16
N ASP A 109 -21.74 12.88 12.42
CA ASP A 109 -22.48 11.67 12.05
C ASP A 109 -22.56 11.45 10.54
N ARG A 110 -22.29 12.47 9.72
CA ARG A 110 -22.25 12.36 8.24
C ARG A 110 -21.02 11.66 7.73
N TYR A 111 -20.00 11.47 8.56
CA TYR A 111 -18.69 10.95 8.15
C TYR A 111 -18.35 9.64 8.84
N VAL A 112 -17.56 8.84 8.16
CA VAL A 112 -16.86 7.68 8.68
C VAL A 112 -15.44 7.69 8.13
N TYR A 113 -14.45 7.48 9.00
CA TYR A 113 -13.06 7.48 8.58
C TYR A 113 -12.57 6.05 8.36
N PHE A 114 -12.10 5.74 7.16
CA PHE A 114 -11.53 4.45 6.80
C PHE A 114 -10.01 4.47 7.02
N LEU A 115 -9.50 3.60 7.90
CA LEU A 115 -8.07 3.48 8.15
C LEU A 115 -7.71 2.00 8.38
N PRO A 116 -7.09 1.31 7.41
CA PRO A 116 -6.70 -0.10 7.57
C PRO A 116 -5.69 -0.27 8.71
N GLU A 117 -5.57 -1.50 9.22
CA GLU A 117 -4.56 -1.86 10.20
C GLU A 117 -3.78 -3.11 9.78
N ALA A 118 -2.53 -3.22 10.24
CA ALA A 118 -1.74 -4.43 10.12
C ALA A 118 -1.59 -5.10 11.50
N ASP A 119 -1.55 -6.43 11.48
CA ASP A 119 -1.12 -7.25 12.62
C ASP A 119 0.39 -7.49 12.53
N GLY A 120 1.02 -7.88 13.64
CA GLY A 120 2.44 -8.17 13.68
C GLY A 120 3.30 -7.01 14.19
N PRO A 121 4.62 -7.08 14.02
CA PRO A 121 5.56 -6.13 14.60
C PRO A 121 5.67 -4.83 13.79
N CYS A 122 4.54 -4.25 13.39
CA CYS A 122 4.43 -2.99 12.66
C CYS A 122 3.60 -1.98 13.46
N ARG A 123 4.07 -0.73 13.56
CA ARG A 123 3.34 0.35 14.26
C ARG A 123 2.02 0.72 13.59
N PHE A 124 1.83 0.35 12.33
CA PHE A 124 0.57 0.57 11.62
C PHE A 124 -0.64 -0.06 12.33
N GLY A 125 -0.46 -1.14 13.09
CA GLY A 125 -1.50 -1.73 13.93
C GLY A 125 -2.01 -0.83 15.07
N MET A 126 -1.36 0.32 15.31
CA MET A 126 -1.75 1.27 16.36
C MET A 126 -2.32 2.58 15.81
N TYR A 127 -2.28 2.83 14.49
CA TYR A 127 -2.69 4.12 13.92
C TYR A 127 -4.15 4.45 14.19
N ASN A 128 -5.07 3.51 13.95
CA ASN A 128 -6.49 3.71 14.17
C ASN A 128 -6.81 4.02 15.64
N LYS A 129 -6.09 3.40 16.57
CA LYS A 129 -6.24 3.60 18.01
C LYS A 129 -5.74 4.99 18.43
N LEU A 130 -4.55 5.38 17.99
CA LEU A 130 -4.00 6.70 18.26
C LEU A 130 -4.88 7.80 17.62
N GLN A 131 -5.31 7.60 16.38
CA GLN A 131 -6.15 8.58 15.68
C GLN A 131 -7.53 8.71 16.34
N ARG A 132 -8.10 7.61 16.89
CA ARG A 132 -9.28 7.69 17.74
C ARG A 132 -9.06 8.58 18.97
N MET A 133 -7.93 8.37 19.66
CA MET A 133 -7.57 9.21 20.83
C MET A 133 -7.39 10.69 20.46
N ILE A 134 -6.88 10.95 19.25
CA ILE A 134 -6.71 12.33 18.76
C ILE A 134 -8.06 12.96 18.43
N LEU A 135 -8.93 12.26 17.66
CA LEU A 135 -10.26 12.75 17.34
C LEU A 135 -11.12 12.98 18.59
N ASP A 136 -10.95 12.19 19.64
CA ASP A 136 -11.66 12.35 20.91
C ASP A 136 -11.30 13.65 21.68
N ARG A 137 -10.19 14.31 21.33
CA ARG A 137 -9.82 15.62 21.90
C ARG A 137 -10.68 16.76 21.35
N PHE A 138 -11.35 16.55 20.23
CA PHE A 138 -12.23 17.53 19.61
C PHE A 138 -13.68 17.11 19.85
N GLU A 139 -14.43 17.93 20.59
CA GLU A 139 -15.82 17.62 20.94
C GLU A 139 -16.67 17.33 19.71
N GLU A 140 -16.51 18.12 18.65
CA GLU A 140 -17.23 18.02 17.40
C GLU A 140 -16.81 16.85 16.50
N LEU A 141 -15.67 16.20 16.74
CA LEU A 141 -15.17 15.06 15.93
C LEU A 141 -15.26 13.71 16.66
N ARG A 142 -15.64 13.76 17.94
CA ARG A 142 -15.66 12.60 18.85
C ARG A 142 -16.54 11.47 18.36
N ASP A 143 -17.60 11.77 17.62
CA ASP A 143 -18.57 10.80 17.14
C ASP A 143 -18.28 10.27 15.72
N ILE A 144 -17.19 10.72 15.08
CA ILE A 144 -16.74 10.17 13.78
C ILE A 144 -16.15 8.77 14.02
N PRO A 145 -16.75 7.73 13.47
CA PRO A 145 -16.23 6.39 13.63
C PRO A 145 -14.98 6.16 12.76
N ILE A 146 -14.04 5.35 13.26
CA ILE A 146 -12.92 4.84 12.49
C ILE A 146 -13.21 3.39 12.08
N VAL A 147 -13.42 3.18 10.81
CA VAL A 147 -13.65 1.85 10.21
C VAL A 147 -12.34 1.30 9.70
N TYR A 148 -12.07 0.03 9.92
CA TYR A 148 -10.86 -0.59 9.44
C TYR A 148 -11.06 -2.02 8.95
N VAL A 149 -10.21 -2.41 8.02
CA VAL A 149 -9.93 -3.79 7.64
C VAL A 149 -8.59 -4.20 8.22
N SER A 150 -8.44 -5.46 8.62
CA SER A 150 -7.25 -5.94 9.32
C SER A 150 -6.62 -7.13 8.61
N THR A 151 -5.28 -7.21 8.66
CA THR A 151 -4.56 -8.39 8.19
C THR A 151 -4.88 -9.65 9.02
N ARG A 152 -5.37 -9.50 10.27
CA ARG A 152 -5.75 -10.63 11.13
C ARG A 152 -6.81 -11.53 10.51
N ASN A 153 -7.74 -10.95 9.76
CA ASN A 153 -8.85 -11.66 9.11
C ASN A 153 -8.77 -11.58 7.58
N ALA A 154 -7.56 -11.39 7.04
CA ALA A 154 -7.31 -11.27 5.60
C ALA A 154 -8.18 -10.20 4.92
N TYR A 155 -8.31 -9.04 5.57
CA TYR A 155 -9.10 -7.91 5.11
C TYR A 155 -10.59 -8.22 4.88
N ALA A 156 -11.18 -9.01 5.77
CA ALA A 156 -12.63 -9.25 5.77
C ALA A 156 -13.41 -7.94 5.94
N THR A 157 -14.49 -7.77 5.19
CA THR A 157 -15.26 -6.52 5.09
C THR A 157 -16.68 -6.62 5.65
N GLU A 158 -17.03 -7.76 6.26
CA GLU A 158 -18.36 -8.03 6.82
C GLU A 158 -18.75 -7.10 7.98
N SER A 159 -17.76 -6.45 8.59
CA SER A 159 -17.98 -5.43 9.63
C SER A 159 -18.27 -4.02 9.04
N ILE A 160 -18.03 -3.82 7.74
CA ILE A 160 -18.14 -2.52 7.09
C ILE A 160 -19.39 -2.43 6.22
N MET A 161 -19.82 -3.53 5.62
CA MET A 161 -20.93 -3.57 4.68
C MET A 161 -21.80 -4.82 4.89
N HIS A 162 -22.96 -4.82 4.22
CA HIS A 162 -23.86 -5.97 4.28
C HIS A 162 -23.14 -7.25 3.83
N PRO A 163 -23.37 -8.39 4.50
CA PRO A 163 -22.69 -9.67 4.18
C PRO A 163 -22.79 -10.08 2.71
N ASP A 164 -23.91 -9.80 2.04
CA ASP A 164 -24.10 -10.12 0.63
C ASP A 164 -23.23 -9.28 -0.32
N LEU A 165 -22.86 -8.06 0.09
CA LEU A 165 -22.00 -7.15 -0.69
C LEU A 165 -20.52 -7.41 -0.46
N SER A 166 -20.14 -7.96 0.69
CA SER A 166 -18.73 -8.21 1.03
C SER A 166 -17.99 -9.06 -0.01
N PRO A 167 -18.51 -10.19 -0.52
CA PRO A 167 -17.84 -10.97 -1.56
C PRO A 167 -17.72 -10.20 -2.89
N VAL A 168 -18.72 -9.39 -3.25
CA VAL A 168 -18.72 -8.56 -4.47
C VAL A 168 -17.61 -7.53 -4.35
N PHE A 169 -17.62 -6.76 -3.27
CA PHE A 169 -16.61 -5.74 -2.99
C PHE A 169 -15.19 -6.31 -2.98
N ARG A 170 -14.95 -7.43 -2.29
CA ARG A 170 -13.62 -8.07 -2.22
C ARG A 170 -13.10 -8.46 -3.59
N ARG A 171 -13.94 -9.07 -4.45
CA ARG A 171 -13.56 -9.45 -5.81
C ARG A 171 -13.27 -8.23 -6.69
N LEU A 172 -14.12 -7.21 -6.60
CA LEU A 172 -13.97 -5.97 -7.35
C LEU A 172 -12.70 -5.23 -6.92
N SER A 173 -12.50 -5.04 -5.62
CA SER A 173 -11.32 -4.37 -5.05
C SER A 173 -10.02 -5.07 -5.42
N TYR A 174 -9.99 -6.41 -5.40
CA TYR A 174 -8.79 -7.14 -5.79
C TYR A 174 -8.42 -6.90 -7.27
N VAL A 175 -9.41 -6.89 -8.17
CA VAL A 175 -9.18 -6.56 -9.58
C VAL A 175 -8.75 -5.10 -9.72
N ALA A 176 -9.40 -4.17 -9.03
CA ALA A 176 -9.08 -2.74 -9.06
C ALA A 176 -7.64 -2.46 -8.58
N ILE A 177 -7.18 -3.13 -7.51
CA ILE A 177 -5.79 -3.04 -7.02
C ILE A 177 -4.82 -3.52 -8.11
N ASN A 178 -5.08 -4.66 -8.74
CA ASN A 178 -4.21 -5.15 -9.82
C ASN A 178 -4.23 -4.24 -11.05
N VAL A 179 -5.37 -3.63 -11.37
CA VAL A 179 -5.45 -2.61 -12.43
C VAL A 179 -4.60 -1.40 -12.06
N ALA A 180 -4.70 -0.91 -10.82
CA ALA A 180 -3.87 0.19 -10.33
C ALA A 180 -2.37 -0.13 -10.45
N ASP A 181 -1.93 -1.30 -10.00
CA ASP A 181 -0.53 -1.73 -10.11
C ASP A 181 -0.05 -1.80 -11.58
N VAL A 182 -0.90 -2.28 -12.49
CA VAL A 182 -0.59 -2.33 -13.92
C VAL A 182 -0.52 -0.92 -14.52
N MET A 183 -1.40 0.00 -14.11
CA MET A 183 -1.36 1.40 -14.56
C MET A 183 -0.10 2.10 -14.06
N ASP A 184 0.27 1.94 -12.80
CA ASP A 184 1.52 2.46 -12.25
C ASP A 184 2.74 1.93 -13.03
N ARG A 185 2.80 0.63 -13.27
CA ARG A 185 3.87 0.02 -14.06
C ARG A 185 3.89 0.49 -15.50
N THR A 186 2.74 0.77 -16.08
CA THR A 186 2.62 1.37 -17.42
C THR A 186 3.24 2.76 -17.42
N VAL A 187 2.91 3.58 -16.42
CA VAL A 187 3.50 4.92 -16.27
C VAL A 187 5.03 4.84 -16.15
N TRP A 188 5.55 4.00 -15.24
CA TRP A 188 6.99 3.88 -15.00
C TRP A 188 7.75 3.30 -16.20
N ARG A 189 7.08 2.49 -17.02
CA ARG A 189 7.66 1.92 -18.25
C ARG A 189 7.66 2.91 -19.41
N VAL A 190 6.64 3.76 -19.53
CA VAL A 190 6.45 4.68 -20.67
C VAL A 190 7.11 6.02 -20.45
N ARG A 191 6.86 6.64 -19.29
CA ARG A 191 7.28 8.02 -18.99
C ARG A 191 8.77 8.31 -19.17
N PRO A 192 9.72 7.42 -18.81
CA PRO A 192 11.13 7.65 -19.07
C PRO A 192 11.49 7.74 -20.57
N TYR A 193 10.62 7.24 -21.44
CA TYR A 193 10.84 7.14 -22.89
C TYR A 193 9.81 7.92 -23.70
N GLU A 194 8.98 8.74 -23.08
CA GLU A 194 7.94 9.50 -23.78
C GLU A 194 8.54 10.52 -24.76
N TYR A 195 7.92 10.67 -25.94
CA TYR A 195 8.37 11.60 -26.97
C TYR A 195 8.12 13.08 -26.60
N ARG A 196 7.22 13.35 -25.67
CA ARG A 196 6.91 14.68 -25.12
C ARG A 196 6.75 14.59 -23.61
N PRO A 197 7.56 15.34 -22.83
CA PRO A 197 7.46 15.31 -21.37
C PRO A 197 6.06 15.61 -20.86
N GLY A 198 5.56 14.77 -19.94
CA GLY A 198 4.27 14.92 -19.27
C GLY A 198 3.07 14.30 -20.01
N ILE A 199 3.23 13.84 -21.25
CA ILE A 199 2.11 13.27 -22.01
C ILE A 199 1.59 11.96 -21.40
N THR A 200 2.46 11.19 -20.75
CA THR A 200 2.08 9.97 -20.04
C THR A 200 1.19 10.29 -18.84
N ASP A 201 1.49 11.36 -18.12
CA ASP A 201 0.69 11.78 -16.97
C ASP A 201 -0.67 12.31 -17.39
N GLU A 202 -0.74 13.10 -18.48
CA GLU A 202 -2.00 13.58 -19.07
C GLU A 202 -2.91 12.41 -19.48
N LEU A 203 -2.34 11.38 -20.10
CA LEU A 203 -3.07 10.17 -20.47
C LEU A 203 -3.58 9.44 -19.21
N MET A 204 -2.73 9.29 -18.20
CA MET A 204 -3.04 8.50 -17.02
C MET A 204 -4.10 9.15 -16.14
N GLU A 205 -4.13 10.48 -16.03
CA GLU A 205 -5.20 11.18 -15.30
C GLU A 205 -6.58 10.89 -15.92
N LYS A 206 -6.70 10.99 -17.25
CA LYS A 206 -7.92 10.62 -17.96
C LYS A 206 -8.27 9.13 -17.81
N ALA A 207 -7.26 8.28 -17.82
CA ALA A 207 -7.43 6.84 -17.67
C ALA A 207 -7.99 6.46 -16.29
N VAL A 208 -7.50 7.09 -15.22
CA VAL A 208 -7.99 6.87 -13.85
C VAL A 208 -9.44 7.31 -13.70
N GLU A 209 -9.82 8.45 -14.27
CA GLU A 209 -11.21 8.92 -14.29
C GLU A 209 -12.12 7.93 -15.01
N ALA A 210 -11.72 7.47 -16.21
CA ALA A 210 -12.47 6.50 -17.00
C ALA A 210 -12.60 5.14 -16.29
N LEU A 211 -11.52 4.65 -15.68
CA LEU A 211 -11.51 3.40 -14.89
C LEU A 211 -12.40 3.52 -13.65
N SER A 212 -12.33 4.63 -12.92
CA SER A 212 -13.17 4.87 -11.75
C SER A 212 -14.66 4.86 -12.12
N SER A 213 -15.04 5.62 -13.17
CA SER A 213 -16.41 5.65 -13.67
C SER A 213 -16.88 4.27 -14.14
N LEU A 214 -16.05 3.53 -14.85
CA LEU A 214 -16.39 2.18 -15.30
C LEU A 214 -16.58 1.22 -14.13
N ILE A 215 -15.69 1.24 -13.13
CA ILE A 215 -15.79 0.41 -11.92
C ILE A 215 -17.09 0.69 -11.17
N GLU A 216 -17.48 1.95 -11.02
CA GLU A 216 -18.75 2.32 -10.40
C GLU A 216 -19.97 1.74 -11.16
N ASN A 217 -19.93 1.83 -12.48
CA ASN A 217 -21.05 1.40 -13.32
C ASN A 217 -21.19 -0.12 -13.46
N VAL A 218 -20.07 -0.86 -13.45
CA VAL A 218 -20.08 -2.33 -13.65
C VAL A 218 -19.85 -3.14 -12.38
N GLY A 219 -19.49 -2.48 -11.29
CA GLY A 219 -18.98 -3.13 -10.09
C GLY A 219 -19.87 -4.22 -9.52
N ALA A 220 -21.17 -3.96 -9.35
CA ALA A 220 -22.11 -4.92 -8.80
C ALA A 220 -22.30 -6.15 -9.69
N SER A 221 -22.17 -6.03 -11.02
CA SER A 221 -22.29 -7.13 -11.99
C SER A 221 -21.01 -7.98 -12.10
N LEU A 222 -19.87 -7.47 -11.62
CA LEU A 222 -18.54 -8.07 -11.75
C LEU A 222 -18.15 -8.35 -13.23
N ASP A 223 -18.60 -7.51 -14.16
CA ASP A 223 -18.22 -7.62 -15.58
C ASP A 223 -16.79 -7.11 -15.80
N PHE A 224 -15.84 -7.92 -15.38
CA PHE A 224 -14.43 -7.62 -15.50
C PHE A 224 -13.93 -7.54 -16.95
N ASN A 225 -14.66 -8.11 -17.92
CA ASN A 225 -14.23 -8.03 -19.33
C ASN A 225 -14.22 -6.59 -19.82
N ARG A 226 -15.21 -5.77 -19.43
CA ARG A 226 -15.22 -4.35 -19.78
C ARG A 226 -14.04 -3.60 -19.18
N ILE A 227 -13.65 -3.94 -17.94
CA ILE A 227 -12.47 -3.35 -17.30
C ILE A 227 -11.20 -3.77 -18.06
N TYR A 228 -11.07 -5.03 -18.46
CA TYR A 228 -9.91 -5.53 -19.19
C TYR A 228 -9.79 -4.89 -20.59
N LEU A 229 -10.90 -4.65 -21.29
CA LEU A 229 -10.91 -3.94 -22.57
C LEU A 229 -10.40 -2.50 -22.42
N LEU A 230 -10.90 -1.78 -21.41
CA LEU A 230 -10.43 -0.42 -21.14
C LEU A 230 -8.94 -0.40 -20.74
N VAL A 231 -8.47 -1.37 -19.96
CA VAL A 231 -7.04 -1.52 -19.63
C VAL A 231 -6.21 -1.74 -20.90
N ASP A 232 -6.67 -2.58 -21.84
CA ASP A 232 -5.98 -2.79 -23.13
C ASP A 232 -5.87 -1.51 -23.94
N ASP A 233 -6.95 -0.76 -24.05
CA ASP A 233 -7.00 0.52 -24.77
C ASP A 233 -6.04 1.54 -24.15
N ILE A 234 -6.04 1.67 -22.83
CA ILE A 234 -5.14 2.60 -22.11
C ILE A 234 -3.68 2.21 -22.32
N VAL A 235 -3.35 0.92 -22.15
CA VAL A 235 -1.96 0.46 -22.30
C VAL A 235 -1.49 0.55 -23.74
N ALA A 236 -2.37 0.30 -24.73
CA ALA A 236 -2.06 0.49 -26.15
C ALA A 236 -1.78 1.98 -26.47
N ALA A 237 -2.62 2.88 -25.96
CA ALA A 237 -2.40 4.32 -26.07
C ALA A 237 -1.08 4.75 -25.43
N ALA A 238 -0.79 4.26 -24.20
CA ALA A 238 0.47 4.54 -23.52
C ALA A 238 1.70 4.02 -24.30
N ALA A 239 1.61 2.82 -24.87
CA ALA A 239 2.69 2.25 -25.66
C ALA A 239 3.07 3.11 -26.87
N SER A 240 2.08 3.79 -27.49
CA SER A 240 2.31 4.69 -28.63
C SER A 240 3.06 6.00 -28.24
N LEU A 241 3.18 6.28 -26.96
CA LEU A 241 3.89 7.48 -26.46
C LEU A 241 5.41 7.28 -26.35
N ILE A 242 5.89 6.04 -26.49
CA ILE A 242 7.33 5.73 -26.39
C ILE A 242 8.05 6.21 -27.66
N ASP A 243 9.11 7.01 -27.48
CA ASP A 243 10.07 7.30 -28.52
C ASP A 243 11.04 6.11 -28.69
N PRO A 244 11.01 5.41 -29.84
CA PRO A 244 11.84 4.22 -30.06
C PRO A 244 13.34 4.53 -30.18
N HIS A 245 13.73 5.80 -30.33
CA HIS A 245 15.13 6.24 -30.46
C HIS A 245 15.80 6.51 -29.11
N GLN A 246 15.02 6.48 -28.01
CA GLN A 246 15.60 6.67 -26.67
C GLN A 246 16.47 5.46 -26.27
N PRO A 247 17.68 5.72 -25.74
CA PRO A 247 18.56 4.65 -25.31
C PRO A 247 17.99 3.93 -24.10
N ARG A 248 18.35 2.64 -23.97
CA ARG A 248 17.97 1.86 -22.79
C ARG A 248 18.50 2.49 -21.52
N ARG A 249 17.64 2.59 -20.51
CA ARG A 249 17.94 3.14 -19.19
C ARG A 249 18.25 2.04 -18.18
N PRO A 250 19.05 2.30 -17.13
CA PRO A 250 19.22 1.38 -16.02
C PRO A 250 17.87 1.16 -15.31
N ARG A 251 17.56 -0.11 -15.02
CA ARG A 251 16.34 -0.50 -14.33
C ARG A 251 16.56 -0.51 -12.84
N ILE A 252 15.77 0.25 -12.12
CA ILE A 252 15.86 0.45 -10.67
C ILE A 252 14.64 -0.17 -9.99
N GLY A 253 14.88 -1.15 -9.12
CA GLY A 253 13.84 -1.74 -8.28
C GLY A 253 13.63 -0.92 -7.01
N ILE A 254 12.37 -0.65 -6.65
CA ILE A 254 12.01 -0.04 -5.37
C ILE A 254 11.37 -1.09 -4.48
N VAL A 255 11.89 -1.20 -3.26
CA VAL A 255 11.36 -2.00 -2.15
C VAL A 255 11.20 -1.12 -0.91
N GLY A 256 10.68 -1.66 0.17
CA GLY A 256 10.54 -0.96 1.44
C GLY A 256 9.10 -0.84 1.90
N GLU A 257 8.84 0.15 2.74
CA GLU A 257 7.55 0.31 3.41
C GLU A 257 6.45 0.74 2.41
N ILE A 258 5.31 0.09 2.49
CA ILE A 258 4.24 0.13 1.49
C ILE A 258 3.69 1.55 1.26
N TYR A 259 3.44 2.30 2.33
CA TYR A 259 2.93 3.67 2.23
C TYR A 259 3.97 4.58 1.58
N LEU A 260 5.20 4.60 2.13
CA LEU A 260 6.25 5.53 1.66
C LEU A 260 6.64 5.29 0.20
N ARG A 261 6.79 4.04 -0.22
CA ARG A 261 7.15 3.74 -1.62
C ARG A 261 6.04 4.09 -2.62
N SER A 262 4.78 4.20 -2.14
CA SER A 262 3.60 4.44 -2.98
C SER A 262 3.07 5.88 -2.91
N HIS A 263 3.47 6.68 -1.90
CA HIS A 263 2.97 8.02 -1.65
C HIS A 263 3.97 9.10 -2.08
N PRO A 264 3.76 9.78 -3.24
CA PRO A 264 4.74 10.68 -3.84
C PRO A 264 5.18 11.83 -2.94
N ASP A 265 4.25 12.47 -2.23
CA ASP A 265 4.58 13.63 -1.39
C ASP A 265 5.43 13.23 -0.18
N SER A 266 5.09 12.10 0.48
CA SER A 266 5.86 11.61 1.62
C SER A 266 7.26 11.14 1.27
N ASN A 267 7.46 10.57 0.06
CA ASN A 267 8.76 10.12 -0.42
C ASN A 267 9.49 11.17 -1.29
N GLN A 268 8.94 12.42 -1.32
CA GLN A 268 9.51 13.55 -2.07
C GLN A 268 9.74 13.21 -3.56
N ASN A 269 8.78 12.51 -4.16
CA ASN A 269 8.78 12.11 -5.56
C ASN A 269 10.03 11.31 -5.98
N ILE A 270 10.42 10.30 -5.19
CA ILE A 270 11.62 9.49 -5.42
C ILE A 270 11.65 8.88 -6.82
N ILE A 271 10.53 8.37 -7.32
CA ILE A 271 10.43 7.77 -8.66
C ILE A 271 10.78 8.82 -9.72
N ARG A 272 10.18 10.02 -9.65
CA ARG A 272 10.48 11.12 -10.56
C ARG A 272 11.93 11.58 -10.49
N SER A 273 12.51 11.55 -9.30
CA SER A 273 13.91 11.91 -9.11
C SER A 273 14.84 10.89 -9.79
N LEU A 274 14.57 9.60 -9.65
CA LEU A 274 15.33 8.54 -10.32
C LEU A 274 15.17 8.61 -11.85
N GLU A 275 13.96 8.86 -12.37
CA GLU A 275 13.68 9.05 -13.80
C GLU A 275 14.42 10.27 -14.36
N ARG A 276 14.47 11.38 -13.63
CA ARG A 276 15.22 12.60 -14.01
C ARG A 276 16.70 12.32 -14.17
N TYR A 277 17.26 11.42 -13.37
CA TYR A 277 18.64 10.96 -13.51
C TYR A 277 18.82 9.80 -14.49
N GLY A 278 17.81 9.54 -15.31
CA GLY A 278 17.89 8.60 -16.42
C GLY A 278 17.56 7.15 -16.06
N GLY A 279 16.84 6.90 -14.97
CA GLY A 279 16.38 5.56 -14.59
C GLY A 279 15.05 5.15 -15.23
N GLU A 280 14.85 3.85 -15.37
CA GLU A 280 13.54 3.20 -15.54
C GLU A 280 13.21 2.52 -14.21
N VAL A 281 12.10 2.91 -13.57
CA VAL A 281 11.79 2.47 -12.20
C VAL A 281 10.73 1.38 -12.21
N VAL A 282 10.88 0.40 -11.32
CA VAL A 282 9.86 -0.61 -11.02
C VAL A 282 9.67 -0.66 -9.51
N ASN A 283 8.52 -0.21 -9.03
CA ASN A 283 8.15 -0.32 -7.62
C ASN A 283 7.41 -1.64 -7.37
N ALA A 284 7.57 -2.21 -6.18
CA ALA A 284 6.80 -3.37 -5.75
C ALA A 284 5.30 -3.03 -5.66
N SER A 285 4.44 -3.96 -6.07
CA SER A 285 2.99 -3.74 -6.17
C SER A 285 2.26 -3.80 -4.83
N LEU A 286 1.04 -3.26 -4.78
CA LEU A 286 0.14 -3.43 -3.64
C LEU A 286 -0.50 -4.82 -3.63
N ALA A 287 -0.79 -5.39 -4.80
CA ALA A 287 -1.32 -6.76 -4.92
C ALA A 287 -0.37 -7.81 -4.33
N GLU A 288 0.95 -7.59 -4.40
CA GLU A 288 1.94 -8.48 -3.76
C GLU A 288 1.69 -8.58 -2.26
N TRP A 289 1.41 -7.45 -1.58
CA TRP A 289 1.06 -7.44 -0.17
C TRP A 289 -0.23 -8.21 0.13
N ILE A 290 -1.28 -8.02 -0.66
CA ILE A 290 -2.55 -8.78 -0.49
C ILE A 290 -2.32 -10.27 -0.65
N ASN A 291 -1.54 -10.67 -1.66
CA ASN A 291 -1.16 -12.07 -1.88
C ASN A 291 -0.32 -12.64 -0.72
N PHE A 292 0.58 -11.83 -0.14
CA PHE A 292 1.36 -12.20 1.03
C PHE A 292 0.46 -12.48 2.24
N ILE A 293 -0.49 -11.60 2.55
CA ILE A 293 -1.44 -11.78 3.65
C ILE A 293 -2.28 -13.06 3.46
N ALA A 294 -2.73 -13.35 2.24
CA ALA A 294 -3.46 -14.59 1.95
C ALA A 294 -2.57 -15.85 2.16
N CYS A 295 -1.29 -15.78 1.80
CA CYS A 295 -0.33 -16.85 2.06
C CYS A 295 -0.05 -17.02 3.56
N GLU A 296 0.12 -15.93 4.28
CA GLU A 296 0.33 -15.92 5.73
C GLU A 296 -0.87 -16.51 6.47
N ALA A 297 -2.10 -16.16 6.07
CA ALA A 297 -3.32 -16.76 6.60
C ALA A 297 -3.34 -18.28 6.40
N SER A 298 -2.94 -18.79 5.22
CA SER A 298 -2.79 -20.23 4.97
C SER A 298 -1.77 -20.88 5.91
N ARG A 299 -0.65 -20.22 6.18
CA ARG A 299 0.40 -20.74 7.08
C ARG A 299 -0.11 -20.86 8.51
N LYS A 300 -0.74 -19.80 9.02
CA LYS A 300 -1.39 -19.81 10.36
C LYS A 300 -2.42 -20.92 10.46
N LEU A 301 -3.31 -21.04 9.47
CA LEU A 301 -4.33 -22.11 9.45
C LEU A 301 -3.74 -23.52 9.42
N ARG A 302 -2.63 -23.73 8.68
CA ARG A 302 -1.93 -25.02 8.66
C ARG A 302 -1.26 -25.32 10.00
N HIS A 303 -0.68 -24.32 10.66
CA HIS A 303 -0.10 -24.45 11.99
C HIS A 303 -1.17 -24.86 13.01
N ASP A 304 -2.30 -24.14 13.04
CA ASP A 304 -3.42 -24.43 13.94
C ASP A 304 -4.02 -25.82 13.65
N TRP A 305 -4.10 -26.20 12.38
CA TRP A 305 -4.57 -27.52 11.96
C TRP A 305 -3.64 -28.64 12.49
N LYS A 306 -2.32 -28.47 12.36
CA LYS A 306 -1.33 -29.41 12.90
C LYS A 306 -1.41 -29.51 14.42
N LYS A 307 -1.66 -28.40 15.11
CA LYS A 307 -1.86 -28.37 16.57
C LYS A 307 -3.12 -29.15 16.94
N ALA A 308 -4.28 -28.85 16.33
CA ALA A 308 -5.54 -29.56 16.56
C ALA A 308 -5.44 -31.07 16.24
N TRP A 309 -4.65 -31.45 15.23
CA TRP A 309 -4.36 -32.86 14.93
C TRP A 309 -3.62 -33.57 16.07
N ARG A 310 -2.61 -32.92 16.67
CA ARG A 310 -1.86 -33.50 17.80
C ARG A 310 -2.69 -33.59 19.07
N GLU A 311 -3.66 -32.69 19.24
CA GLU A 311 -4.56 -32.60 20.40
C GLU A 311 -5.85 -33.43 20.19
N GLU A 312 -5.99 -34.15 19.06
CA GLU A 312 -7.16 -34.96 18.68
C GLU A 312 -8.49 -34.21 18.69
N ASP A 313 -8.43 -32.85 18.50
CA ASP A 313 -9.65 -32.01 18.44
C ASP A 313 -10.31 -32.07 17.05
N HIS A 314 -11.17 -33.12 16.88
CA HIS A 314 -11.86 -33.32 15.62
C HIS A 314 -12.83 -32.20 15.23
N GLY A 315 -13.36 -31.43 16.18
CA GLY A 315 -14.25 -30.30 15.94
C GLY A 315 -13.47 -29.14 15.29
N SER A 316 -12.32 -28.80 15.84
CA SER A 316 -11.42 -27.79 15.30
C SER A 316 -10.81 -28.24 13.97
N LEU A 317 -10.43 -29.50 13.81
CA LEU A 317 -9.91 -30.04 12.54
C LEU A 317 -10.89 -29.82 11.39
N ARG A 318 -12.17 -30.17 11.57
CA ARG A 318 -13.18 -29.98 10.52
C ARG A 318 -13.38 -28.51 10.16
N ARG A 319 -13.42 -27.64 11.16
CA ARG A 319 -13.56 -26.18 10.97
C ARG A 319 -12.33 -25.60 10.25
N LEU A 320 -11.11 -25.92 10.70
CA LEU A 320 -9.86 -25.44 10.14
C LEU A 320 -9.65 -25.96 8.72
N SER A 321 -10.00 -27.23 8.42
CA SER A 321 -9.93 -27.78 7.07
C SER A 321 -10.83 -27.01 6.08
N ARG A 322 -12.06 -26.67 6.48
CA ARG A 322 -12.96 -25.85 5.64
C ARG A 322 -12.39 -24.45 5.39
N ARG A 323 -11.85 -23.80 6.44
CA ARG A 323 -11.24 -22.48 6.33
C ARG A 323 -9.99 -22.51 5.44
N LEU A 324 -9.15 -23.52 5.61
CA LEU A 324 -7.95 -23.69 4.79
C LEU A 324 -8.32 -23.91 3.32
N LEU A 325 -9.28 -24.78 3.03
CA LEU A 325 -9.76 -25.00 1.66
C LEU A 325 -10.31 -23.72 1.04
N GLY A 326 -11.14 -22.98 1.78
CA GLY A 326 -11.68 -21.70 1.32
C GLY A 326 -10.59 -20.68 1.00
N ASN A 327 -9.56 -20.57 1.86
CA ASN A 327 -8.44 -19.67 1.63
C ASN A 327 -7.57 -20.10 0.43
N GLU A 328 -7.35 -21.40 0.21
CA GLU A 328 -6.61 -21.87 -0.97
C GLU A 328 -7.40 -21.60 -2.28
N ILE A 329 -8.72 -21.76 -2.27
CA ILE A 329 -9.59 -21.41 -3.42
C ILE A 329 -9.50 -19.90 -3.71
N GLU A 330 -9.55 -19.06 -2.67
CA GLU A 330 -9.43 -17.60 -2.80
C GLU A 330 -8.08 -17.22 -3.42
N LYS A 331 -6.97 -17.81 -2.96
CA LYS A 331 -5.63 -17.58 -3.52
C LYS A 331 -5.54 -17.97 -4.99
N LEU A 332 -6.15 -19.09 -5.38
CA LEU A 332 -6.21 -19.52 -6.78
C LEU A 332 -6.99 -18.50 -7.62
N TYR A 333 -8.13 -18.04 -7.12
CA TYR A 333 -8.94 -17.01 -7.78
C TYR A 333 -8.15 -15.71 -7.93
N GLN A 334 -7.50 -15.24 -6.87
CA GLN A 334 -6.65 -14.04 -6.87
C GLN A 334 -5.53 -14.17 -7.90
N SER A 335 -4.78 -15.27 -7.87
CA SER A 335 -3.70 -15.52 -8.85
C SER A 335 -4.20 -15.55 -10.29
N TRP A 336 -5.37 -16.14 -10.52
CA TRP A 336 -5.96 -16.16 -11.85
C TRP A 336 -6.37 -14.75 -12.31
N ARG A 337 -7.03 -13.95 -11.48
CA ARG A 337 -7.42 -12.57 -11.79
C ARG A 337 -6.21 -11.67 -12.05
N GLN A 338 -5.20 -11.74 -11.21
CA GLN A 338 -3.95 -11.01 -11.40
C GLN A 338 -3.33 -11.34 -12.77
N LYS A 339 -3.22 -12.63 -13.11
CA LYS A 339 -2.70 -13.06 -14.41
C LYS A 339 -3.51 -12.52 -15.59
N GLN A 340 -4.84 -12.38 -15.46
CA GLN A 340 -5.66 -11.80 -16.53
C GLN A 340 -5.33 -10.33 -16.75
N VAL A 341 -5.28 -9.51 -15.70
CA VAL A 341 -4.93 -8.08 -15.80
C VAL A 341 -3.54 -7.90 -16.42
N TYR A 342 -2.53 -8.61 -15.89
CA TYR A 342 -1.17 -8.53 -16.42
C TYR A 342 -1.04 -9.06 -17.87
N ARG A 343 -1.80 -10.09 -18.23
CA ARG A 343 -1.79 -10.63 -19.61
C ARG A 343 -2.20 -9.58 -20.63
N VAL A 344 -3.29 -8.85 -20.33
CA VAL A 344 -3.79 -7.78 -21.21
C VAL A 344 -2.70 -6.73 -21.45
N ALA A 345 -2.11 -6.21 -20.37
CA ALA A 345 -1.11 -5.15 -20.47
C ALA A 345 0.19 -5.64 -21.15
N ARG A 346 0.63 -6.86 -20.85
CA ARG A 346 1.86 -7.45 -21.41
C ARG A 346 1.79 -7.79 -22.91
N GLN A 347 0.62 -7.80 -23.49
CA GLN A 347 0.46 -7.88 -24.95
C GLN A 347 0.90 -6.59 -25.65
N ARG A 348 0.91 -5.48 -24.95
CA ARG A 348 1.21 -4.14 -25.49
C ARG A 348 2.55 -3.59 -25.03
N LEU A 349 2.93 -3.86 -23.79
CA LEU A 349 4.15 -3.33 -23.17
C LEU A 349 4.91 -4.44 -22.41
N ASP A 350 6.23 -4.36 -22.44
CA ASP A 350 7.08 -5.21 -21.58
C ASP A 350 7.08 -4.64 -20.15
N ILE A 351 6.02 -4.97 -19.41
CA ILE A 351 5.91 -4.68 -17.98
C ILE A 351 6.31 -5.90 -17.15
N GLN A 352 7.09 -5.63 -16.09
CA GLN A 352 7.52 -6.66 -15.16
C GLN A 352 6.31 -7.18 -14.35
N PRO A 353 6.01 -8.49 -14.37
CA PRO A 353 4.99 -9.06 -13.48
C PRO A 353 5.48 -9.11 -12.04
N ASP A 354 4.56 -9.25 -11.09
CA ASP A 354 4.91 -9.49 -9.70
C ASP A 354 5.59 -10.85 -9.50
N HIS A 355 6.48 -10.90 -8.54
CA HIS A 355 7.03 -12.16 -8.07
C HIS A 355 5.97 -12.94 -7.29
N THR A 356 5.93 -14.26 -7.45
CA THR A 356 5.01 -15.04 -6.64
C THR A 356 5.54 -15.16 -5.22
N ILE A 357 4.65 -15.06 -4.23
CA ILE A 357 5.03 -15.16 -2.81
C ILE A 357 5.79 -16.47 -2.54
N ARG A 358 5.39 -17.56 -3.19
CA ARG A 358 6.10 -18.85 -3.08
C ARG A 358 7.52 -18.82 -3.66
N THR A 359 7.78 -18.01 -4.66
CA THR A 359 9.14 -17.82 -5.20
C THR A 359 10.01 -17.07 -4.21
N ILE A 360 9.48 -15.96 -3.66
CA ILE A 360 10.13 -15.17 -2.60
C ILE A 360 10.46 -16.07 -1.39
N GLU A 361 9.47 -16.80 -0.87
CA GLU A 361 9.65 -17.71 0.27
C GLU A 361 10.76 -18.71 0.02
N ARG A 362 10.70 -19.46 -1.09
CA ARG A 362 11.72 -20.45 -1.43
C ARG A 362 13.11 -19.84 -1.58
N ARG A 363 13.21 -18.62 -2.10
CA ARG A 363 14.48 -17.93 -2.26
C ARG A 363 15.08 -17.54 -0.91
N LEU A 364 14.27 -16.96 -0.03
CA LEU A 364 14.71 -16.60 1.33
C LEU A 364 15.16 -17.80 2.13
N ASP A 365 14.44 -18.93 2.02
CA ASP A 365 14.79 -20.19 2.71
C ASP A 365 16.08 -20.79 2.13
N HIS A 366 16.25 -20.83 0.81
CA HIS A 366 17.44 -21.35 0.14
C HIS A 366 18.71 -20.58 0.53
N GLU A 367 18.62 -19.26 0.49
CA GLU A 367 19.74 -18.37 0.81
C GLU A 367 19.89 -18.14 2.33
N ARG A 368 18.98 -18.69 3.16
CA ARG A 368 18.95 -18.53 4.63
C ARG A 368 19.00 -17.06 5.08
N LEU A 369 18.36 -16.17 4.32
CA LEU A 369 18.45 -14.72 4.54
C LEU A 369 17.46 -14.22 5.56
N PHE A 370 16.24 -14.75 5.57
CA PHE A 370 15.17 -14.24 6.43
C PHE A 370 14.05 -15.26 6.61
N ASN A 371 13.50 -15.32 7.83
CA ASN A 371 12.39 -16.23 8.12
C ASN A 371 11.06 -15.58 7.73
N PHE A 372 10.32 -16.24 6.85
CA PHE A 372 9.02 -15.77 6.35
C PHE A 372 7.94 -15.71 7.45
N ASP A 373 8.06 -16.49 8.54
CA ASP A 373 7.09 -16.51 9.65
C ASP A 373 7.09 -15.26 10.53
N ILE A 374 8.03 -14.33 10.32
CA ILE A 374 8.07 -13.07 11.06
C ILE A 374 6.86 -12.18 10.72
N GLY A 375 6.24 -12.37 9.54
CA GLY A 375 4.96 -11.75 9.20
C GLY A 375 5.04 -10.24 9.00
N THR A 376 6.13 -9.74 8.36
CA THR A 376 6.32 -8.33 8.02
C THR A 376 6.64 -8.15 6.54
N GLU A 377 6.49 -6.91 6.05
CA GLU A 377 6.94 -6.54 4.70
C GLU A 377 8.45 -6.71 4.49
N ALA A 378 9.24 -6.92 5.55
CA ALA A 378 10.67 -7.22 5.41
C ALA A 378 10.93 -8.43 4.52
N ALA A 379 10.14 -9.51 4.66
CA ALA A 379 10.27 -10.69 3.82
C ALA A 379 10.08 -10.38 2.34
N LEU A 380 9.07 -9.56 2.01
CA LEU A 380 8.80 -9.12 0.64
C LEU A 380 9.89 -8.20 0.11
N SER A 381 10.35 -7.25 0.93
CA SER A 381 11.39 -6.30 0.54
C SER A 381 12.73 -6.98 0.29
N ILE A 382 13.15 -7.90 1.17
CA ILE A 382 14.40 -8.65 1.00
C ILE A 382 14.32 -9.58 -0.21
N GLY A 383 13.24 -10.37 -0.30
CA GLY A 383 13.04 -11.29 -1.42
C GLY A 383 12.85 -10.59 -2.75
N GLY A 384 12.08 -9.49 -2.78
CA GLY A 384 11.87 -8.67 -3.98
C GLY A 384 13.18 -8.02 -4.47
N ALA A 385 14.01 -7.49 -3.57
CA ALA A 385 15.31 -6.95 -3.92
C ALA A 385 16.25 -8.01 -4.51
N LEU A 386 16.25 -9.22 -3.95
CA LEU A 386 17.01 -10.34 -4.48
C LEU A 386 16.50 -10.78 -5.87
N GLU A 387 15.19 -10.84 -6.05
CA GLU A 387 14.59 -11.11 -7.36
C GLU A 387 14.95 -10.03 -8.40
N TYR A 388 14.95 -8.75 -8.04
CA TYR A 388 15.43 -7.68 -8.90
C TYR A 388 16.91 -7.90 -9.32
N ALA A 389 17.77 -8.23 -8.35
CA ALA A 389 19.18 -8.51 -8.62
C ALA A 389 19.36 -9.66 -9.63
N LEU A 390 18.61 -10.75 -9.47
CA LEU A 390 18.69 -11.93 -10.32
C LEU A 390 18.05 -11.74 -11.71
N HIS A 391 17.11 -10.79 -11.85
CA HIS A 391 16.39 -10.53 -13.10
C HIS A 391 16.93 -9.31 -13.86
N GLY A 392 18.18 -8.92 -13.59
CA GLY A 392 18.89 -7.96 -14.42
C GLY A 392 18.47 -6.52 -14.24
N PHE A 393 18.13 -6.14 -13.01
CA PHE A 393 18.06 -4.76 -12.59
C PHE A 393 19.48 -4.21 -12.38
N ASP A 394 19.59 -2.90 -12.39
CA ASP A 394 20.88 -2.20 -12.34
C ASP A 394 21.05 -1.43 -11.02
N GLY A 395 20.07 -1.51 -10.13
CA GLY A 395 20.12 -0.98 -8.77
C GLY A 395 18.82 -1.23 -8.01
N VAL A 396 18.90 -1.13 -6.69
CA VAL A 396 17.75 -1.26 -5.77
C VAL A 396 17.73 -0.10 -4.79
N VAL A 397 16.54 0.47 -4.56
CA VAL A 397 16.31 1.52 -3.57
C VAL A 397 15.32 1.02 -2.52
N ASN A 398 15.68 1.14 -1.24
CA ASN A 398 14.82 0.83 -0.11
C ASN A 398 14.22 2.13 0.44
N VAL A 399 12.89 2.29 0.31
CA VAL A 399 12.13 3.50 0.65
C VAL A 399 11.32 3.27 1.92
N TYR A 400 11.54 4.05 2.97
CA TYR A 400 10.90 3.77 4.24
C TYR A 400 10.82 4.97 5.20
N PRO A 401 9.89 4.95 6.18
CA PRO A 401 9.87 5.95 7.26
C PRO A 401 11.11 5.83 8.13
N PHE A 402 11.74 6.93 8.49
CA PHE A 402 12.82 6.92 9.48
C PHE A 402 12.40 6.11 10.72
N THR A 403 13.28 5.24 11.22
CA THR A 403 13.00 4.29 12.31
C THR A 403 11.98 3.18 12.00
N CYS A 404 11.66 2.90 10.74
CA CYS A 404 10.85 1.72 10.39
C CYS A 404 11.63 0.44 10.73
N MET A 405 11.10 -0.38 11.64
CA MET A 405 11.80 -1.59 12.10
C MET A 405 11.97 -2.63 10.98
N PRO A 406 10.91 -3.02 10.21
CA PRO A 406 11.08 -3.95 9.10
C PRO A 406 12.09 -3.47 8.06
N SER A 407 12.06 -2.20 7.68
CA SER A 407 12.99 -1.66 6.69
C SER A 407 14.41 -1.49 7.20
N THR A 408 14.60 -1.27 8.51
CA THR A 408 15.94 -1.29 9.14
C THR A 408 16.54 -2.69 9.05
N ILE A 409 15.73 -3.73 9.27
CA ILE A 409 16.15 -5.13 9.06
C ILE A 409 16.49 -5.36 7.59
N CYS A 410 15.66 -4.88 6.66
CA CYS A 410 15.95 -4.94 5.22
C CYS A 410 17.32 -4.33 4.90
N SER A 411 17.60 -3.13 5.41
CA SER A 411 18.91 -2.46 5.20
C SER A 411 20.08 -3.29 5.70
N ALA A 412 19.93 -3.89 6.90
CA ALA A 412 20.98 -4.71 7.49
C ALA A 412 21.29 -5.97 6.66
N VAL A 413 20.27 -6.57 6.03
CA VAL A 413 20.43 -7.77 5.18
C VAL A 413 20.84 -7.39 3.76
N LEU A 414 20.18 -6.43 3.15
CA LEU A 414 20.34 -6.10 1.73
C LEU A 414 21.67 -5.41 1.43
N LYS A 415 22.13 -4.54 2.31
CA LYS A 415 23.35 -3.76 2.04
C LYS A 415 24.58 -4.64 1.81
N PRO A 416 24.96 -5.58 2.68
CA PRO A 416 26.07 -6.49 2.39
C PRO A 416 25.75 -7.41 1.22
N LEU A 417 24.56 -8.01 1.16
CA LEU A 417 24.18 -8.95 0.12
C LEU A 417 24.31 -8.36 -1.29
N LEU A 418 23.72 -7.20 -1.53
CA LEU A 418 23.74 -6.57 -2.85
C LEU A 418 25.12 -5.99 -3.19
N HIS A 419 25.89 -5.58 -2.18
CA HIS A 419 27.30 -5.20 -2.36
C HIS A 419 28.13 -6.38 -2.89
N ASP A 420 27.99 -7.57 -2.27
CA ASP A 420 28.71 -8.78 -2.70
C ASP A 420 28.28 -9.23 -4.11
N MET A 421 27.05 -8.94 -4.51
CA MET A 421 26.54 -9.15 -5.88
C MET A 421 26.98 -8.06 -6.88
N GLY A 422 27.67 -7.02 -6.43
CA GLY A 422 28.08 -5.88 -7.25
C GLY A 422 26.92 -5.00 -7.73
N LEU A 423 25.74 -5.09 -7.07
CA LEU A 423 24.54 -4.33 -7.45
C LEU A 423 24.42 -3.07 -6.59
N PRO A 424 24.31 -1.88 -7.18
CA PRO A 424 24.07 -0.63 -6.47
C PRO A 424 22.84 -0.68 -5.57
N TYR A 425 23.00 -0.24 -4.32
CA TYR A 425 21.94 -0.20 -3.32
C TYR A 425 21.89 1.15 -2.62
N LEU A 426 20.68 1.67 -2.38
CA LEU A 426 20.47 2.93 -1.68
C LEU A 426 19.34 2.82 -0.66
N ASP A 427 19.61 3.21 0.60
CA ASP A 427 18.60 3.45 1.62
C ASP A 427 18.09 4.89 1.57
N THR A 428 16.77 5.06 1.60
CA THR A 428 16.13 6.38 1.60
C THR A 428 15.09 6.48 2.73
N PRO A 429 15.54 6.81 3.95
CA PRO A 429 14.62 7.06 5.06
C PRO A 429 13.95 8.44 4.95
N TYR A 430 12.67 8.54 5.36
CA TYR A 430 11.86 9.77 5.32
C TYR A 430 11.20 10.05 6.67
N ASP A 431 11.16 11.32 7.06
CA ASP A 431 10.52 11.83 8.29
C ASP A 431 9.76 13.16 8.05
N GLY A 432 9.59 13.52 6.79
CA GLY A 432 8.97 14.79 6.39
C GLY A 432 9.91 15.98 6.41
N THR A 433 11.22 15.78 6.66
CA THR A 433 12.24 16.84 6.52
C THR A 433 12.92 16.74 5.16
N ILE A 434 13.33 17.89 4.63
CA ILE A 434 14.16 17.94 3.41
C ILE A 434 15.61 17.62 3.80
N GLN A 435 16.14 16.52 3.27
CA GLN A 435 17.53 16.15 3.53
C GLN A 435 18.47 16.81 2.51
N PRO A 436 19.41 17.66 2.95
CA PRO A 436 20.27 18.42 2.04
C PRO A 436 21.12 17.57 1.08
N ASN A 437 21.58 16.41 1.56
CA ASN A 437 22.49 15.53 0.79
C ASN A 437 21.75 14.48 -0.07
N ARG A 438 20.42 14.44 -0.05
CA ARG A 438 19.63 13.43 -0.76
C ARG A 438 19.88 13.46 -2.27
N GLU A 439 19.89 14.64 -2.85
CA GLU A 439 20.12 14.84 -4.28
C GLU A 439 21.49 14.27 -4.71
N VAL A 440 22.53 14.49 -3.91
CA VAL A 440 23.87 13.96 -4.16
C VAL A 440 23.87 12.43 -4.07
N ALA A 441 23.20 11.86 -3.07
CA ALA A 441 23.10 10.41 -2.90
C ALA A 441 22.38 9.76 -4.10
N LEU A 442 21.28 10.35 -4.58
CA LEU A 442 20.55 9.88 -5.75
C LEU A 442 21.38 9.93 -7.03
N ARG A 443 22.09 11.04 -7.26
CA ARG A 443 22.98 11.18 -8.43
C ARG A 443 24.10 10.15 -8.40
N THR A 444 24.74 9.95 -7.26
CA THR A 444 25.82 8.95 -7.09
C THR A 444 25.29 7.54 -7.34
N PHE A 445 24.14 7.20 -6.76
CA PHE A 445 23.48 5.92 -6.98
C PHE A 445 23.15 5.69 -8.47
N MET A 446 22.56 6.68 -9.13
CA MET A 446 22.21 6.56 -10.55
C MET A 446 23.44 6.46 -11.45
N TYR A 447 24.54 7.16 -11.13
CA TYR A 447 25.80 6.98 -11.82
C TYR A 447 26.33 5.54 -11.68
N GLN A 448 26.29 4.95 -10.48
CA GLN A 448 26.67 3.55 -10.25
C GLN A 448 25.77 2.59 -11.04
N ALA A 449 24.47 2.83 -11.08
CA ALA A 449 23.52 2.02 -11.85
C ALA A 449 23.78 2.08 -13.36
N GLN A 450 24.16 3.24 -13.90
CA GLN A 450 24.56 3.41 -15.29
C GLN A 450 25.85 2.63 -15.59
N GLN A 451 26.85 2.67 -14.72
CA GLN A 451 28.09 1.89 -14.85
C GLN A 451 27.81 0.38 -14.81
N HIS A 452 26.90 -0.06 -13.92
CA HIS A 452 26.48 -1.45 -13.85
C HIS A 452 25.82 -1.92 -15.16
N LEU A 453 24.90 -1.12 -15.72
CA LEU A 453 24.26 -1.40 -17.01
C LEU A 453 25.32 -1.50 -18.13
N ALA A 454 26.26 -0.56 -18.21
CA ALA A 454 27.31 -0.54 -19.23
C ALA A 454 28.22 -1.79 -19.16
N SER A 455 28.68 -2.16 -17.97
CA SER A 455 29.51 -3.36 -17.72
C SER A 455 28.80 -4.64 -18.13
N ARG A 456 27.52 -4.76 -17.77
CA ARG A 456 26.69 -5.93 -18.11
C ARG A 456 26.44 -6.06 -19.62
N THR A 457 26.28 -4.94 -20.31
CA THR A 457 26.07 -4.92 -21.76
C THR A 457 27.37 -5.28 -22.51
N ALA A 458 28.51 -4.78 -22.05
CA ALA A 458 29.83 -5.15 -22.61
C ALA A 458 30.14 -6.65 -22.43
N GLY A 459 29.86 -7.21 -21.26
CA GLY A 459 30.06 -8.65 -20.99
C GLY A 459 29.17 -9.57 -21.81
N ARG A 460 27.97 -9.14 -22.21
CA ARG A 460 27.09 -9.90 -23.13
C ARG A 460 27.61 -9.89 -24.58
N ASN A 461 28.10 -8.76 -25.06
CA ASN A 461 28.64 -8.63 -26.39
C ASN A 461 29.95 -9.44 -26.56
N GLY A 462 30.79 -9.52 -25.54
CA GLY A 462 31.98 -10.35 -25.52
C GLY A 462 31.71 -11.87 -25.58
N ARG A 463 30.59 -12.33 -24.97
CA ARG A 463 30.17 -13.74 -24.98
C ARG A 463 29.43 -14.16 -26.26
N ALA A 464 28.93 -13.23 -27.06
CA ALA A 464 28.27 -13.51 -28.34
C ALA A 464 29.26 -13.58 -29.48
N GLN A 465 30.54 -13.24 -29.24
CA GLN A 465 31.63 -13.28 -30.23
C GLN A 465 32.62 -14.46 -30.03
N THR A 466 32.40 -15.25 -28.98
CA THR A 466 33.13 -16.52 -28.72
C THR A 466 32.18 -17.72 -28.92
#